data_07e75653e330a0ec4292133ceec7edb8
#
_entry.id   07e75653e330a0ec4292133ceec7edb8
#
_cell.length_a   1.000
_cell.length_b   1.000
_cell.length_c   1.000
_cell.angle_alpha   90.00
_cell.angle_beta   90.00
_cell.angle_gamma   90.00
#
_symmetry.space_group_name_H-M   'P 1'
#
loop_
_entity.id
_entity.type
_entity.pdbx_description
1 polymer ?
#
loop_
_entity_poly.entity_id
_entity_poly.type
_entity_poly.pdbx_seq_one_letter_code
_entity_poly.pdbx_strand_id
1 'polypeptide(L)'
;MKTQQHNKNANSKREVIYFAGGCLWGVQEFIKHLSGVFATEAGRANGLTDTTKGTYDGYAECVEVSFDPSAVNVNELIGYFFEIIDPYSLNKQGEDVGKKYRTGIYSKQSSHLKTAIGFIKHRDDADKIVVEILPLLNYVKSDEEHQERLTRFPNDYCHIPKKILHKYKSS
;
A
#
# COMPACT_ATOMS: atom_id res chain seq x y z
N MET A 1 15.68 -1.19 -38.04
CA MET A 1 15.73 -2.50 -37.38
C MET A 1 16.12 -2.46 -35.90
N LYS A 2 16.62 -1.35 -35.41
CA LYS A 2 17.00 -1.24 -33.99
C LYS A 2 15.89 -0.75 -33.05
N THR A 3 14.75 -0.38 -33.59
CA THR A 3 13.65 0.23 -32.82
C THR A 3 12.65 -0.77 -32.23
N GLN A 4 12.72 -2.04 -32.64
CA GLN A 4 11.78 -3.05 -32.17
C GLN A 4 12.21 -3.75 -30.87
N GLN A 5 13.46 -3.63 -30.47
CA GLN A 5 13.95 -4.27 -29.24
C GLN A 5 13.67 -3.48 -27.97
N HIS A 6 13.37 -2.18 -28.09
CA HIS A 6 13.10 -1.33 -26.91
C HIS A 6 11.68 -1.49 -26.36
N ASN A 7 10.71 -1.90 -27.20
CA ASN A 7 9.33 -2.03 -26.77
C ASN A 7 9.02 -3.32 -26.01
N LYS A 8 9.81 -4.37 -26.20
CA LYS A 8 9.59 -5.63 -25.50
C LYS A 8 10.05 -5.60 -24.04
N ASN A 9 11.05 -4.76 -23.73
CA ASN A 9 11.55 -4.64 -22.37
C ASN A 9 10.69 -3.72 -21.49
N ALA A 10 9.94 -2.78 -22.08
CA ALA A 10 9.08 -1.87 -21.34
C ALA A 10 7.84 -2.56 -20.75
N ASN A 11 7.33 -3.64 -21.41
CA ASN A 11 6.13 -4.35 -20.97
C ASN A 11 6.40 -5.43 -19.93
N SER A 12 7.66 -5.80 -19.67
CA SER A 12 8.01 -6.87 -18.73
C SER A 12 8.30 -6.38 -17.32
N LYS A 13 8.23 -5.04 -17.08
CA LYS A 13 8.66 -4.43 -15.83
C LYS A 13 7.48 -3.82 -15.07
N ARG A 14 6.52 -4.64 -14.70
CA ARG A 14 5.45 -4.22 -13.81
C ARG A 14 5.41 -5.21 -12.66
N GLU A 15 5.55 -4.70 -11.46
CA GLU A 15 5.41 -5.50 -10.24
C GLU A 15 4.27 -4.97 -9.40
N VAL A 16 3.79 -5.80 -8.49
CA VAL A 16 2.64 -5.47 -7.65
C VAL A 16 2.98 -5.76 -6.19
N ILE A 17 2.70 -4.80 -5.33
CA ILE A 17 2.85 -4.93 -3.89
C ILE A 17 1.62 -4.31 -3.21
N TYR A 18 1.34 -4.71 -1.98
CA TYR A 18 0.14 -4.31 -1.25
C TYR A 18 0.53 -3.67 0.08
N PHE A 19 -0.01 -2.48 0.35
CA PHE A 19 0.26 -1.74 1.58
C PHE A 19 -1.02 -1.52 2.38
N ALA A 20 -1.01 -1.91 3.64
CA ALA A 20 -2.09 -1.65 4.60
C ALA A 20 -1.56 -0.65 5.64
N GLY A 21 -2.21 0.49 5.76
CA GLY A 21 -1.74 1.58 6.62
C GLY A 21 -2.87 2.37 7.24
N GLY A 22 -3.87 1.69 7.80
CA GLY A 22 -5.06 2.32 8.33
C GLY A 22 -6.13 2.44 7.25
N CYS A 23 -6.90 3.52 7.28
CA CYS A 23 -7.94 3.74 6.27
C CYS A 23 -7.32 3.79 4.87
N LEU A 24 -7.83 2.94 3.99
CA LEU A 24 -7.30 2.82 2.62
C LEU A 24 -7.44 4.10 1.79
N TRP A 25 -8.36 4.99 2.15
CA TRP A 25 -8.55 6.25 1.42
C TRP A 25 -7.27 7.10 1.40
N GLY A 26 -6.62 7.27 2.56
CA GLY A 26 -5.40 8.06 2.68
C GLY A 26 -4.19 7.38 2.05
N VAL A 27 -4.08 6.07 2.24
CA VAL A 27 -2.98 5.28 1.68
C VAL A 27 -3.00 5.38 0.14
N GLN A 28 -4.18 5.21 -0.48
CA GLN A 28 -4.32 5.32 -1.92
C GLN A 28 -3.98 6.73 -2.43
N GLU A 29 -4.51 7.76 -1.78
CA GLU A 29 -4.27 9.14 -2.21
C GLU A 29 -2.79 9.51 -2.13
N PHE A 30 -2.08 9.04 -1.13
CA PHE A 30 -0.65 9.30 -1.00
C PHE A 30 0.17 8.54 -2.05
N ILE A 31 -0.04 7.24 -2.18
CA ILE A 31 0.80 6.39 -3.02
C ILE A 31 0.60 6.68 -4.50
N LYS A 32 -0.61 7.03 -4.92
CA LYS A 32 -0.89 7.27 -6.35
C LYS A 32 -0.05 8.39 -6.95
N HIS A 33 0.48 9.28 -6.14
CA HIS A 33 1.32 10.41 -6.62
C HIS A 33 2.80 10.09 -6.65
N LEU A 34 3.22 8.92 -6.17
CA LEU A 34 4.63 8.54 -6.16
C LEU A 34 5.14 8.26 -7.56
N SER A 35 6.34 8.78 -7.86
CA SER A 35 7.00 8.53 -9.14
C SER A 35 7.28 7.03 -9.30
N GLY A 36 6.96 6.48 -10.48
CA GLY A 36 7.14 5.06 -10.75
C GLY A 36 5.92 4.19 -10.45
N VAL A 37 4.89 4.74 -9.82
CA VAL A 37 3.62 4.03 -9.58
C VAL A 37 2.72 4.21 -10.80
N PHE A 38 2.32 3.10 -11.41
CA PHE A 38 1.42 3.10 -12.57
C PHE A 38 -0.05 3.21 -12.17
N ALA A 39 -0.44 2.47 -11.14
CA ALA A 39 -1.85 2.37 -10.75
C ALA A 39 -1.98 1.94 -9.30
N THR A 40 -3.08 2.34 -8.68
CA THR A 40 -3.45 1.91 -7.33
C THR A 40 -4.91 1.45 -7.32
N GLU A 41 -5.21 0.51 -6.43
CA GLU A 41 -6.57 0.00 -6.24
C GLU A 41 -6.80 -0.25 -4.76
N ALA A 42 -7.87 0.31 -4.22
CA ALA A 42 -8.26 0.05 -2.83
C ALA A 42 -8.85 -1.35 -2.71
N GLY A 43 -8.48 -2.06 -1.65
CA GLY A 43 -8.92 -3.44 -1.48
C GLY A 43 -8.80 -3.97 -0.07
N ARG A 44 -8.96 -5.28 0.06
CA ARG A 44 -8.96 -6.03 1.31
C ARG A 44 -7.98 -7.18 1.20
N ALA A 45 -6.96 -7.18 2.04
CA ALA A 45 -5.92 -8.20 2.02
C ALA A 45 -6.15 -9.25 3.09
N ASN A 46 -5.93 -10.50 2.72
CA ASN A 46 -5.84 -11.64 3.65
C ASN A 46 -7.06 -11.87 4.53
N GLY A 47 -8.25 -11.50 4.05
CA GLY A 47 -9.49 -11.98 4.63
C GLY A 47 -9.76 -13.41 4.19
N LEU A 48 -10.84 -13.99 4.65
CA LEU A 48 -11.20 -15.39 4.40
C LEU A 48 -12.18 -15.58 3.26
N THR A 49 -12.87 -14.49 2.84
CA THR A 49 -13.92 -14.56 1.82
C THR A 49 -13.53 -13.78 0.57
N ASP A 50 -14.29 -13.94 -0.48
CA ASP A 50 -14.08 -13.26 -1.76
C ASP A 50 -15.11 -12.14 -2.02
N THR A 51 -15.79 -11.68 -0.98
CA THR A 51 -16.87 -10.67 -1.09
C THR A 51 -16.59 -9.46 -0.22
N THR A 52 -17.13 -8.31 -0.63
CA THR A 52 -17.12 -7.09 0.18
C THR A 52 -18.36 -6.97 1.07
N LYS A 53 -19.24 -7.96 1.01
CA LYS A 53 -20.50 -8.00 1.77
C LYS A 53 -20.44 -9.08 2.85
N GLY A 54 -21.22 -8.89 3.90
CA GLY A 54 -21.29 -9.84 4.98
C GLY A 54 -20.45 -9.44 6.19
N THR A 55 -20.22 -10.40 7.09
CA THR A 55 -19.49 -10.18 8.33
C THR A 55 -18.00 -9.96 8.07
N TYR A 56 -17.37 -9.16 8.93
CA TYR A 56 -15.93 -8.95 8.87
C TYR A 56 -15.19 -10.29 8.97
N ASP A 57 -14.27 -10.55 8.04
CA ASP A 57 -13.61 -11.85 7.89
C ASP A 57 -12.11 -11.84 8.21
N GLY A 58 -11.61 -10.78 8.82
CA GLY A 58 -10.22 -10.67 9.25
C GLY A 58 -9.31 -9.91 8.28
N TYR A 59 -9.83 -9.31 7.22
CA TYR A 59 -9.02 -8.58 6.25
C TYR A 59 -8.35 -7.34 6.85
N ALA A 60 -7.26 -6.91 6.20
CA ALA A 60 -6.70 -5.57 6.38
C ALA A 60 -7.11 -4.70 5.19
N GLU A 61 -7.58 -3.49 5.45
CA GLU A 61 -7.76 -2.50 4.39
C GLU A 61 -6.41 -2.21 3.77
N CYS A 62 -6.29 -2.30 2.46
CA CYS A 62 -5.02 -2.15 1.77
C CYS A 62 -5.17 -1.44 0.43
N VAL A 63 -4.04 -1.13 -0.17
CA VAL A 63 -3.96 -0.59 -1.52
C VAL A 63 -3.03 -1.50 -2.32
N GLU A 64 -3.54 -2.01 -3.44
CA GLU A 64 -2.73 -2.69 -4.44
C GLU A 64 -1.97 -1.64 -5.24
N VAL A 65 -0.67 -1.81 -5.34
CA VAL A 65 0.22 -0.85 -6.00
C VAL A 65 0.93 -1.53 -7.15
N SER A 66 0.66 -1.09 -8.38
CA SER A 66 1.39 -1.50 -9.57
C SER A 66 2.48 -0.48 -9.86
N PHE A 67 3.71 -0.92 -10.01
CA PHE A 67 4.84 0.00 -10.14
C PHE A 67 5.89 -0.51 -11.12
N ASP A 68 6.73 0.40 -11.58
CA ASP A 68 7.88 0.13 -12.42
C ASP A 68 9.12 -0.05 -11.55
N PRO A 69 9.66 -1.28 -11.40
CA PRO A 69 10.81 -1.52 -10.53
C PRO A 69 12.10 -0.87 -11.02
N SER A 70 12.15 -0.40 -12.28
CA SER A 70 13.30 0.36 -12.77
C SER A 70 13.21 1.85 -12.40
N ALA A 71 12.02 2.35 -12.09
CA ALA A 71 11.82 3.75 -11.70
C ALA A 71 11.79 3.92 -10.18
N VAL A 72 11.19 2.95 -9.47
CA VAL A 72 11.12 2.95 -8.00
C VAL A 72 11.25 1.51 -7.51
N ASN A 73 12.12 1.25 -6.55
CA ASN A 73 12.27 -0.09 -6.01
C ASN A 73 11.42 -0.29 -4.76
N VAL A 74 11.31 -1.55 -4.33
CA VAL A 74 10.48 -1.91 -3.17
C VAL A 74 10.96 -1.22 -1.90
N ASN A 75 12.27 -1.13 -1.71
CA ASN A 75 12.84 -0.49 -0.52
C ASN A 75 12.44 0.99 -0.45
N GLU A 76 12.45 1.69 -1.59
CA GLU A 76 12.02 3.08 -1.68
C GLU A 76 10.52 3.22 -1.40
N LEU A 77 9.69 2.33 -1.98
CA LEU A 77 8.25 2.34 -1.73
C LEU A 77 7.93 2.14 -0.24
N ILE A 78 8.64 1.24 0.42
CA ILE A 78 8.45 1.00 1.85
C ILE A 78 8.85 2.24 2.64
N GLY A 79 9.92 2.92 2.25
CA GLY A 79 10.31 4.19 2.87
C GLY A 79 9.22 5.24 2.79
N TYR A 80 8.60 5.40 1.63
CA TYR A 80 7.46 6.31 1.46
C TYR A 80 6.27 5.87 2.32
N PHE A 81 5.96 4.59 2.32
CA PHE A 81 4.85 4.04 3.12
C PHE A 81 5.04 4.35 4.61
N PHE A 82 6.25 4.26 5.12
CA PHE A 82 6.54 4.56 6.52
C PHE A 82 6.37 6.05 6.86
N GLU A 83 6.30 6.94 5.86
CA GLU A 83 6.02 8.35 6.10
C GLU A 83 4.56 8.60 6.49
N ILE A 84 3.66 7.67 6.19
CA ILE A 84 2.21 7.86 6.40
C ILE A 84 1.61 6.97 7.48
N ILE A 85 2.41 6.17 8.16
CA ILE A 85 1.92 5.28 9.22
C ILE A 85 2.60 5.57 10.55
N ASP A 86 1.91 5.19 11.63
CA ASP A 86 2.54 5.00 12.93
C ASP A 86 2.91 3.50 13.03
N PRO A 87 4.18 3.14 12.85
CA PRO A 87 4.58 1.73 12.76
C PRO A 87 4.58 1.02 14.11
N TYR A 88 4.34 1.75 15.20
CA TYR A 88 4.25 1.20 16.56
C TYR A 88 2.82 0.91 17.00
N SER A 89 1.83 1.38 16.25
CA SER A 89 0.43 1.31 16.65
C SER A 89 -0.22 0.02 16.16
N LEU A 90 -0.63 -0.83 17.11
CA LEU A 90 -1.28 -2.10 16.77
C LEU A 90 -2.76 -1.87 16.51
N ASN A 91 -3.23 -2.30 15.33
CA ASN A 91 -4.64 -2.27 14.95
C ASN A 91 -5.29 -0.87 15.07
N LYS A 92 -4.50 0.17 14.89
CA LYS A 92 -4.98 1.55 15.02
C LYS A 92 -4.09 2.50 14.23
N GLN A 93 -4.72 3.39 13.47
CA GLN A 93 -4.05 4.53 12.83
C GLN A 93 -4.93 5.75 13.03
N GLY A 94 -4.43 6.73 13.80
CA GLY A 94 -5.21 7.90 14.17
C GLY A 94 -6.45 7.50 14.96
N GLU A 95 -7.63 7.94 14.51
CA GLU A 95 -8.91 7.61 15.13
C GLU A 95 -9.51 6.30 14.62
N ASP A 96 -8.93 5.71 13.58
CA ASP A 96 -9.39 4.45 13.01
C ASP A 96 -8.86 3.28 13.85
N VAL A 97 -9.76 2.62 14.56
CA VAL A 97 -9.43 1.53 15.49
C VAL A 97 -10.09 0.24 15.04
N GLY A 98 -9.33 -0.84 14.99
CA GLY A 98 -9.81 -2.17 14.64
C GLY A 98 -8.79 -2.94 13.83
N LYS A 99 -8.95 -4.26 13.82
CA LYS A 99 -8.03 -5.16 13.11
C LYS A 99 -7.92 -4.86 11.63
N LYS A 100 -8.99 -4.33 11.01
CA LYS A 100 -8.96 -3.97 9.58
C LYS A 100 -8.04 -2.79 9.27
N TYR A 101 -7.68 -2.01 10.28
CA TYR A 101 -6.77 -0.86 10.14
C TYR A 101 -5.34 -1.16 10.56
N ARG A 102 -5.00 -2.45 10.74
CA ARG A 102 -3.63 -2.84 11.06
C ARG A 102 -2.69 -2.52 9.90
N THR A 103 -1.41 -2.29 10.23
CA THR A 103 -0.39 -2.03 9.22
C THR A 103 0.19 -3.33 8.69
N GLY A 104 0.49 -3.35 7.39
CA GLY A 104 1.04 -4.54 6.77
C GLY A 104 1.60 -4.28 5.39
N ILE A 105 2.49 -5.18 4.99
CA ILE A 105 3.08 -5.25 3.65
C ILE A 105 2.85 -6.67 3.16
N TYR A 106 2.18 -6.79 2.01
CA TYR A 106 1.84 -8.10 1.46
C TYR A 106 2.28 -8.20 0.01
N SER A 107 2.68 -9.38 -0.41
CA SER A 107 3.06 -9.61 -1.81
C SER A 107 2.98 -11.09 -2.14
N LYS A 108 2.82 -11.37 -3.42
CA LYS A 108 2.96 -12.74 -3.97
C LYS A 108 4.42 -13.07 -4.28
N GLN A 109 5.30 -12.06 -4.32
CA GLN A 109 6.72 -12.24 -4.60
C GLN A 109 7.51 -12.29 -3.29
N SER A 110 8.20 -13.40 -3.06
CA SER A 110 9.02 -13.56 -1.84
C SER A 110 10.15 -12.53 -1.74
N SER A 111 10.67 -12.05 -2.88
CA SER A 111 11.71 -11.02 -2.89
C SER A 111 11.23 -9.71 -2.27
N HIS A 112 9.96 -9.33 -2.49
CA HIS A 112 9.36 -8.15 -1.86
C HIS A 112 9.33 -8.30 -0.34
N LEU A 113 8.94 -9.48 0.13
CA LEU A 113 8.85 -9.76 1.57
C LEU A 113 10.21 -9.74 2.24
N LYS A 114 11.23 -10.29 1.57
CA LYS A 114 12.61 -10.25 2.06
C LYS A 114 13.13 -8.82 2.17
N THR A 115 12.83 -7.99 1.17
CA THR A 115 13.21 -6.57 1.19
C THR A 115 12.54 -5.85 2.36
N ALA A 116 11.24 -6.12 2.59
CA ALA A 116 10.50 -5.52 3.69
C ALA A 116 11.05 -5.93 5.05
N ILE A 117 11.36 -7.22 5.23
CA ILE A 117 11.96 -7.72 6.46
C ILE A 117 13.30 -7.04 6.70
N GLY A 118 14.13 -6.92 5.66
CA GLY A 118 15.42 -6.23 5.74
C GLY A 118 15.29 -4.76 6.09
N PHE A 119 14.30 -4.07 5.49
CA PHE A 119 14.03 -2.66 5.78
C PHE A 119 13.77 -2.44 7.28
N ILE A 120 12.90 -3.25 7.87
CA ILE A 120 12.57 -3.15 9.30
C ILE A 120 13.78 -3.54 10.15
N LYS A 121 14.46 -4.65 9.80
CA LYS A 121 15.58 -5.16 10.57
C LYS A 121 16.73 -4.16 10.71
N HIS A 122 16.94 -3.30 9.71
CA HIS A 122 17.99 -2.29 9.70
C HIS A 122 17.63 -1.01 10.44
N ARG A 123 16.42 -0.91 10.97
CA ARG A 123 16.00 0.27 11.73
C ARG A 123 16.42 0.14 13.19
N ASP A 124 16.74 1.26 13.81
CA ASP A 124 17.09 1.30 15.24
C ASP A 124 15.91 0.93 16.14
N ASP A 125 14.69 1.14 15.63
CA ASP A 125 13.44 0.87 16.35
C ASP A 125 12.76 -0.44 15.94
N ALA A 126 13.50 -1.36 15.32
CA ALA A 126 12.95 -2.60 14.76
C ALA A 126 12.11 -3.40 15.76
N ASP A 127 12.51 -3.44 17.02
CA ASP A 127 11.83 -4.18 18.08
C ASP A 127 10.46 -3.60 18.45
N LYS A 128 10.19 -2.35 18.05
CA LYS A 128 8.92 -1.66 18.32
C LYS A 128 7.95 -1.70 17.15
N ILE A 129 8.39 -2.12 15.98
CA ILE A 129 7.61 -2.14 14.75
C ILE A 129 6.58 -3.27 14.80
N VAL A 130 5.31 -2.92 14.58
CA VAL A 130 4.21 -3.89 14.56
C VAL A 130 3.66 -4.14 13.15
N VAL A 131 4.32 -3.61 12.12
CA VAL A 131 3.91 -3.82 10.73
C VAL A 131 4.08 -5.30 10.38
N GLU A 132 3.00 -5.97 9.98
CA GLU A 132 3.11 -7.37 9.56
C GLU A 132 3.63 -7.46 8.13
N ILE A 133 4.45 -8.48 7.86
CA ILE A 133 4.99 -8.76 6.54
C ILE A 133 4.62 -10.19 6.22
N LEU A 134 3.69 -10.37 5.27
CA LEU A 134 3.11 -11.69 4.99
C LEU A 134 2.89 -11.89 3.50
N PRO A 135 2.91 -13.15 3.03
CA PRO A 135 2.43 -13.45 1.69
C PRO A 135 0.99 -12.99 1.51
N LEU A 136 0.67 -12.53 0.31
CA LEU A 136 -0.72 -12.24 -0.03
C LEU A 136 -1.44 -13.55 -0.31
N LEU A 137 -2.37 -13.93 0.56
CA LEU A 137 -3.14 -15.16 0.45
C LEU A 137 -4.51 -14.94 -0.18
N ASN A 138 -5.06 -13.73 -0.02
CA ASN A 138 -6.36 -13.35 -0.55
C ASN A 138 -6.40 -11.85 -0.76
N TYR A 139 -7.02 -11.42 -1.85
CA TYR A 139 -7.23 -10.01 -2.14
C TYR A 139 -8.60 -9.83 -2.78
N VAL A 140 -9.37 -8.87 -2.27
CA VAL A 140 -10.68 -8.52 -2.81
C VAL A 140 -10.69 -7.02 -3.07
N LYS A 141 -11.00 -6.62 -4.30
CA LYS A 141 -11.16 -5.21 -4.66
C LYS A 141 -12.30 -4.61 -3.85
N SER A 142 -12.09 -3.45 -3.24
CA SER A 142 -13.14 -2.73 -2.52
C SER A 142 -14.14 -2.11 -3.50
N ASP A 143 -15.36 -1.84 -3.01
CA ASP A 143 -16.43 -1.26 -3.82
C ASP A 143 -16.01 0.11 -4.38
N GLU A 144 -16.64 0.52 -5.48
CA GLU A 144 -16.30 1.75 -6.20
C GLU A 144 -16.37 3.00 -5.32
N GLU A 145 -17.23 3.01 -4.31
CA GLU A 145 -17.34 4.14 -3.37
C GLU A 145 -16.05 4.41 -2.60
N HIS A 146 -15.17 3.39 -2.47
CA HIS A 146 -13.89 3.50 -1.79
C HIS A 146 -12.74 3.82 -2.73
N GLN A 147 -12.93 3.66 -4.04
CA GLN A 147 -11.86 3.90 -5.01
C GLN A 147 -11.63 5.40 -5.18
N GLU A 148 -10.38 5.81 -4.98
CA GLU A 148 -9.96 7.21 -5.11
C GLU A 148 -10.85 8.19 -4.32
N ARG A 149 -11.26 7.76 -3.13
CA ARG A 149 -12.22 8.48 -2.30
C ARG A 149 -11.79 9.91 -2.01
N LEU A 150 -10.54 10.12 -1.61
CA LEU A 150 -10.07 11.47 -1.26
C LEU A 150 -9.78 12.34 -2.47
N THR A 151 -9.66 11.77 -3.66
CA THR A 151 -9.61 12.54 -4.91
C THR A 151 -10.99 13.11 -5.21
N ARG A 152 -12.03 12.29 -5.07
CA ARG A 152 -13.42 12.70 -5.33
C ARG A 152 -14.02 13.53 -4.19
N PHE A 153 -13.66 13.24 -2.96
CA PHE A 153 -14.16 13.90 -1.75
C PHE A 153 -13.00 14.31 -0.85
N PRO A 154 -12.27 15.38 -1.22
CA PRO A 154 -11.03 15.74 -0.53
C PRO A 154 -11.21 16.23 0.91
N ASN A 155 -12.43 16.54 1.32
CA ASN A 155 -12.74 17.00 2.67
C ASN A 155 -13.16 15.87 3.61
N ASP A 156 -13.25 14.62 3.12
CA ASP A 156 -13.55 13.49 3.98
C ASP A 156 -12.40 13.26 4.96
N TYR A 157 -12.71 12.69 6.12
CA TYR A 157 -11.73 12.45 7.17
C TYR A 157 -10.59 11.54 6.69
N CYS A 158 -9.37 11.93 7.03
CA CYS A 158 -8.17 11.13 6.85
C CYS A 158 -7.25 11.33 8.04
N HIS A 159 -6.71 10.23 8.58
CA HIS A 159 -5.76 10.29 9.70
C HIS A 159 -4.40 10.87 9.28
N ILE A 160 -4.11 10.91 7.99
CA ILE A 160 -2.87 11.46 7.45
C ILE A 160 -3.05 12.98 7.27
N PRO A 161 -2.18 13.81 7.86
CA PRO A 161 -2.26 15.27 7.64
C PRO A 161 -2.16 15.61 6.16
N LYS A 162 -2.96 16.57 5.70
CA LYS A 162 -2.99 16.97 4.27
C LYS A 162 -1.62 17.36 3.74
N LYS A 163 -0.78 17.98 4.57
CA LYS A 163 0.58 18.38 4.20
C LYS A 163 1.43 17.15 3.81
N ILE A 164 1.27 16.04 4.53
CA ILE A 164 1.96 14.79 4.24
C ILE A 164 1.28 14.08 3.07
N LEU A 165 -0.05 14.03 3.10
CA LEU A 165 -0.85 13.34 2.09
C LEU A 165 -0.53 13.79 0.67
N HIS A 166 -0.29 15.08 0.47
CA HIS A 166 -0.04 15.67 -0.84
C HIS A 166 1.42 16.04 -1.10
N LYS A 167 2.34 15.56 -0.26
CA LYS A 167 3.77 15.89 -0.32
C LYS A 167 4.40 15.59 -1.69
N TYR A 168 3.98 14.52 -2.34
CA TYR A 168 4.53 14.09 -3.63
C TYR A 168 3.62 14.37 -4.81
N LYS A 169 2.53 15.07 -4.58
CA LYS A 169 1.61 15.46 -5.65
C LYS A 169 2.28 16.52 -6.53
N SER A 170 2.34 16.24 -7.83
CA SER A 170 2.83 17.21 -8.80
C SER A 170 1.83 18.38 -8.91
N SER A 171 2.37 19.60 -8.88
CA SER A 171 1.56 20.80 -9.04
C SER A 171 1.14 21.01 -10.50
#